data_386936648f55b942af127c6a8feef631
#
_entry.id   386936648f55b942af127c6a8feef631
#
_cell.length_a   1.000
_cell.length_b   1.000
_cell.length_c   1.000
_cell.angle_alpha   90.00
_cell.angle_beta   90.00
_cell.angle_gamma   90.00
#
_symmetry.space_group_name_H-M   'P 1'
#
loop_
_entity.id
_entity.type
_entity.pdbx_description
1 polymer ?
#
loop_
_entity_poly.entity_id
_entity_poly.type
_entity_poly.pdbx_seq_one_letter_code
_entity_poly.pdbx_strand_id
1 'polypeptide(L)'
;MKVSIGIKILKYFLITFFVLQHVSGQTYTVGDTLTFKVSGLVCSFCAHGLNKGIGKMNYTDEKSVFVDINNQTVKVVILKEPDIEKTIKLITDSGYEVYLITHENEIVWRKEK
;
A
#
# COMPACT_ATOMS: atom_id res chain seq x y z
N MET A 1 28.04 36.58 24.97
CA MET A 1 26.98 35.84 25.63
C MET A 1 25.68 35.77 24.81
N LYS A 2 25.24 36.87 24.22
CA LYS A 2 24.04 36.86 23.39
C LYS A 2 24.15 35.94 22.16
N VAL A 3 25.35 35.75 21.63
CA VAL A 3 25.58 34.89 20.45
C VAL A 3 25.39 33.43 20.82
N SER A 4 25.76 32.99 22.03
CA SER A 4 25.63 31.58 22.41
C SER A 4 24.16 31.18 22.64
N ILE A 5 23.31 32.10 23.06
CA ILE A 5 21.89 31.86 23.20
C ILE A 5 21.23 31.67 21.81
N GLY A 6 21.60 32.55 20.86
CA GLY A 6 21.11 32.41 19.49
C GLY A 6 21.51 31.12 18.81
N ILE A 7 22.74 30.66 19.07
CA ILE A 7 23.22 29.40 18.51
C ILE A 7 22.48 28.22 19.11
N LYS A 8 22.16 28.25 20.42
CA LYS A 8 21.40 27.21 21.07
C LYS A 8 19.97 27.11 20.52
N ILE A 9 19.31 28.24 20.34
CA ILE A 9 17.97 28.29 19.76
C ILE A 9 17.97 27.75 18.33
N LEU A 10 18.95 28.15 17.55
CA LEU A 10 19.11 27.68 16.19
C LEU A 10 19.34 26.17 16.14
N LYS A 11 20.12 25.64 17.07
CA LYS A 11 20.39 24.21 17.18
C LYS A 11 19.13 23.42 17.53
N TYR A 12 18.33 23.90 18.45
CA TYR A 12 17.05 23.28 18.81
C TYR A 12 16.07 23.34 17.65
N PHE A 13 16.06 24.43 16.93
CA PHE A 13 15.20 24.58 15.75
C PHE A 13 15.58 23.59 14.66
N LEU A 14 16.87 23.38 14.43
CA LEU A 14 17.36 22.42 13.46
C LEU A 14 17.04 20.98 13.87
N ILE A 15 17.16 20.65 15.16
CA ILE A 15 16.83 19.33 15.67
C ILE A 15 15.33 19.07 15.52
N THR A 16 14.49 20.03 15.83
CA THR A 16 13.03 19.92 15.68
C THR A 16 12.65 19.71 14.21
N PHE A 17 13.27 20.46 13.31
CA PHE A 17 13.03 20.32 11.88
C PHE A 17 13.45 18.94 11.38
N PHE A 18 14.57 18.44 11.85
CA PHE A 18 15.09 17.12 11.46
C PHE A 18 14.16 15.99 11.93
N VAL A 19 13.62 16.10 13.14
CA VAL A 19 12.67 15.12 13.67
C VAL A 19 11.39 15.08 12.84
N LEU A 20 10.91 16.25 12.37
CA LEU A 20 9.72 16.30 11.51
C LEU A 20 9.91 15.59 10.18
N GLN A 21 11.14 15.54 9.67
CA GLN A 21 11.43 14.82 8.42
C GLN A 21 11.44 13.31 8.60
N HIS A 22 11.55 12.82 9.82
CA HIS A 22 11.55 11.39 10.10
C HIS A 22 10.17 10.79 10.36
N VAL A 23 9.14 11.62 10.36
CA VAL A 23 7.77 11.11 10.39
C VAL A 23 7.42 10.67 8.96
N SER A 24 8.05 9.59 8.54
CA SER A 24 7.70 8.94 7.28
C SER A 24 6.67 7.87 7.56
N GLY A 25 5.42 8.28 7.74
CA GLY A 25 4.33 7.36 7.48
C GLY A 25 4.34 7.08 5.98
N GLN A 26 4.05 5.85 5.58
CA GLN A 26 3.88 5.54 4.18
C GLN A 26 2.80 6.44 3.62
N THR A 27 3.19 7.36 2.74
CA THR A 27 2.26 8.28 2.12
C THR A 27 1.74 7.67 0.83
N TYR A 28 0.46 7.38 0.80
CA TYR A 28 -0.19 6.90 -0.43
C TYR A 28 -0.63 8.11 -1.23
N THR A 29 -0.31 8.11 -2.52
CA THR A 29 -0.65 9.18 -3.44
C THR A 29 -1.62 8.64 -4.49
N VAL A 30 -2.55 9.48 -4.94
CA VAL A 30 -3.48 9.12 -6.02
C VAL A 30 -2.67 8.71 -7.25
N GLY A 31 -3.01 7.54 -7.80
CA GLY A 31 -2.30 6.99 -8.95
C GLY A 31 -1.19 6.01 -8.61
N ASP A 32 -0.89 5.81 -7.32
CA ASP A 32 0.09 4.82 -6.91
C ASP A 32 -0.44 3.40 -7.15
N THR A 33 0.47 2.46 -7.38
CA THR A 33 0.11 1.07 -7.67
C THR A 33 0.40 0.19 -6.46
N LEU A 34 -0.64 -0.53 -6.00
CA LEU A 34 -0.48 -1.61 -5.03
C LEU A 34 -0.41 -2.94 -5.76
N THR A 35 0.50 -3.79 -5.35
CA THR A 35 0.64 -5.13 -5.89
C THR A 35 0.41 -6.14 -4.77
N PHE A 36 -0.58 -7.01 -4.97
CA PHE A 36 -0.88 -8.09 -4.04
C PHE A 36 -0.37 -9.38 -4.64
N LYS A 37 0.53 -10.06 -3.96
CA LYS A 37 0.96 -11.40 -4.35
C LYS A 37 0.07 -12.41 -3.67
N VAL A 38 -0.62 -13.21 -4.49
CA VAL A 38 -1.63 -14.14 -4.01
C VAL A 38 -1.32 -15.56 -4.51
N SER A 39 -1.93 -16.54 -3.89
CA SER A 39 -1.83 -17.93 -4.35
C SER A 39 -3.23 -18.46 -4.62
N GLY A 40 -3.33 -19.38 -5.57
CA GLY A 40 -4.59 -20.03 -5.91
C GLY A 40 -5.30 -19.46 -7.13
N LEU A 41 -4.71 -18.50 -7.83
CA LEU A 41 -5.28 -17.97 -9.08
C LEU A 41 -5.02 -18.97 -10.22
N VAL A 42 -5.99 -19.81 -10.50
CA VAL A 42 -5.82 -20.89 -11.46
C VAL A 42 -6.72 -20.78 -12.70
N CYS A 43 -7.71 -19.88 -12.70
CA CYS A 43 -8.59 -19.73 -13.85
C CYS A 43 -8.97 -18.26 -14.07
N SER A 44 -9.19 -17.90 -15.35
CA SER A 44 -9.54 -16.54 -15.73
C SER A 44 -10.91 -16.12 -15.21
N PHE A 45 -11.83 -17.04 -15.10
CA PHE A 45 -13.17 -16.76 -14.57
C PHE A 45 -13.10 -16.38 -13.07
N CYS A 46 -12.28 -17.09 -12.32
CA CYS A 46 -12.06 -16.81 -10.89
C CYS A 46 -11.38 -15.45 -10.72
N ALA A 47 -10.41 -15.15 -11.56
CA ALA A 47 -9.71 -13.86 -11.57
C ALA A 47 -10.67 -12.70 -11.86
N HIS A 48 -11.66 -12.90 -12.73
CA HIS A 48 -12.64 -11.87 -13.06
C HIS A 48 -13.50 -11.49 -11.85
N GLY A 49 -13.91 -12.48 -11.04
CA GLY A 49 -14.66 -12.22 -9.81
C GLY A 49 -13.85 -11.41 -8.80
N LEU A 50 -12.57 -11.76 -8.67
CA LEU A 50 -11.66 -11.02 -7.78
C LEU A 50 -11.44 -9.60 -8.29
N ASN A 51 -11.27 -9.42 -9.59
CA ASN A 51 -11.13 -8.11 -10.22
C ASN A 51 -12.32 -7.22 -9.90
N LYS A 52 -13.55 -7.74 -10.04
CA LYS A 52 -14.76 -6.99 -9.73
C LYS A 52 -14.87 -6.63 -8.25
N GLY A 53 -14.54 -7.57 -7.38
CA GLY A 53 -14.62 -7.35 -5.94
C GLY A 53 -13.68 -6.25 -5.47
N ILE A 54 -12.44 -6.27 -5.95
CA ILE A 54 -11.45 -5.24 -5.60
C ILE A 54 -11.82 -3.91 -6.24
N GLY A 55 -12.31 -3.91 -7.47
CA GLY A 55 -12.72 -2.69 -8.16
C GLY A 55 -13.86 -1.95 -7.48
N LYS A 56 -14.68 -2.64 -6.70
CA LYS A 56 -15.79 -2.03 -5.95
C LYS A 56 -15.33 -1.37 -4.66
N MET A 57 -14.09 -1.55 -4.26
CA MET A 57 -13.59 -0.89 -3.06
C MET A 57 -13.47 0.61 -3.27
N ASN A 58 -13.70 1.38 -2.21
CA ASN A 58 -13.81 2.83 -2.30
C ASN A 58 -12.49 3.55 -2.53
N TYR A 59 -11.36 2.86 -2.44
CA TYR A 59 -10.04 3.45 -2.66
C TYR A 59 -9.44 3.10 -4.02
N THR A 60 -10.08 2.25 -4.81
CA THR A 60 -9.54 1.75 -6.07
C THR A 60 -10.18 2.42 -7.27
N ASP A 61 -9.41 2.48 -8.37
CA ASP A 61 -9.96 2.77 -9.69
C ASP A 61 -10.39 1.44 -10.31
N GLU A 62 -11.69 1.27 -10.49
CA GLU A 62 -12.26 0.01 -10.98
C GLU A 62 -11.65 -0.43 -12.30
N LYS A 63 -11.32 0.52 -13.17
CA LYS A 63 -10.76 0.23 -14.49
C LYS A 63 -9.29 -0.16 -14.45
N SER A 64 -8.61 0.09 -13.34
CA SER A 64 -7.17 -0.13 -13.22
C SER A 64 -6.80 -1.44 -12.53
N VAL A 65 -7.78 -2.19 -12.06
CA VAL A 65 -7.51 -3.47 -11.39
C VAL A 65 -7.09 -4.51 -12.44
N PHE A 66 -5.91 -5.06 -12.27
CA PHE A 66 -5.35 -6.05 -13.17
C PHE A 66 -4.95 -7.31 -12.41
N VAL A 67 -5.52 -8.44 -12.80
CA VAL A 67 -5.23 -9.73 -12.19
C VAL A 67 -4.38 -10.54 -13.17
N ASP A 68 -3.17 -10.89 -12.76
CA ASP A 68 -2.21 -11.65 -13.57
C ASP A 68 -2.12 -13.07 -13.03
N ILE A 69 -2.72 -14.01 -13.75
CA ILE A 69 -2.74 -15.43 -13.36
C ILE A 69 -1.34 -16.04 -13.47
N ASN A 70 -0.58 -15.65 -14.49
CA ASN A 70 0.74 -16.21 -14.73
C ASN A 70 1.72 -15.89 -13.61
N ASN A 71 1.65 -14.68 -13.08
CA ASN A 71 2.52 -14.23 -11.99
C ASN A 71 1.85 -14.30 -10.62
N GLN A 72 0.60 -14.73 -10.54
CA GLN A 72 -0.17 -14.80 -9.29
C GLN A 72 -0.16 -13.47 -8.54
N THR A 73 -0.42 -12.39 -9.27
CA THR A 73 -0.44 -11.04 -8.71
C THR A 73 -1.71 -10.29 -9.07
N VAL A 74 -2.10 -9.38 -8.19
CA VAL A 74 -3.19 -8.43 -8.45
C VAL A 74 -2.60 -7.04 -8.30
N LYS A 75 -2.71 -6.23 -9.35
CA LYS A 75 -2.26 -4.84 -9.34
C LYS A 75 -3.47 -3.92 -9.36
N VAL A 76 -3.42 -2.89 -8.55
CA VAL A 76 -4.51 -1.93 -8.47
C VAL A 76 -3.94 -0.53 -8.30
N VAL A 77 -4.50 0.43 -9.04
CA VAL A 77 -4.18 1.84 -8.86
C VAL A 77 -5.12 2.41 -7.79
N ILE A 78 -4.53 3.09 -6.82
CA ILE A 78 -5.29 3.62 -5.69
C ILE A 78 -5.65 5.09 -5.93
N LEU A 79 -6.82 5.48 -5.45
CA LEU A 79 -7.31 6.85 -5.52
C LEU A 79 -7.23 7.57 -4.19
N LYS A 80 -7.01 6.83 -3.12
CA LYS A 80 -6.84 7.34 -1.76
C LYS A 80 -6.20 6.25 -0.90
N GLU A 81 -6.06 6.50 0.39
CA GLU A 81 -5.45 5.54 1.29
C GLU A 81 -6.18 4.18 1.23
N PRO A 82 -5.46 3.09 0.97
CA PRO A 82 -6.08 1.78 0.82
C PRO A 82 -6.48 1.16 2.16
N ASP A 83 -7.57 0.40 2.14
CA ASP A 83 -7.98 -0.41 3.27
C ASP A 83 -7.37 -1.81 3.08
N ILE A 84 -6.16 -1.99 3.59
CA ILE A 84 -5.38 -3.22 3.40
C ILE A 84 -6.10 -4.42 4.02
N GLU A 85 -6.59 -4.28 5.25
CA GLU A 85 -7.25 -5.39 5.96
C GLU A 85 -8.51 -5.84 5.25
N LYS A 86 -9.32 -4.91 4.78
CA LYS A 86 -10.56 -5.22 4.06
C LYS A 86 -10.26 -5.92 2.74
N THR A 87 -9.21 -5.51 2.06
CA THR A 87 -8.79 -6.11 0.80
C THR A 87 -8.28 -7.54 1.02
N ILE A 88 -7.46 -7.74 2.04
CA ILE A 88 -6.99 -9.09 2.40
C ILE A 88 -8.16 -10.00 2.72
N LYS A 89 -9.13 -9.50 3.48
CA LYS A 89 -10.32 -10.28 3.84
C LYS A 89 -11.13 -10.66 2.60
N LEU A 90 -11.30 -9.73 1.67
CA LEU A 90 -12.01 -10.00 0.42
C LEU A 90 -11.32 -11.12 -0.38
N ILE A 91 -10.02 -11.02 -0.52
CA ILE A 91 -9.23 -12.01 -1.26
C ILE A 91 -9.28 -13.37 -0.57
N THR A 92 -9.14 -13.39 0.76
CA THR A 92 -9.18 -14.62 1.54
C THR A 92 -10.57 -15.27 1.50
N ASP A 93 -11.62 -14.47 1.62
CA ASP A 93 -12.99 -14.97 1.55
C ASP A 93 -13.33 -15.51 0.17
N SER A 94 -12.63 -15.04 -0.86
CA SER A 94 -12.79 -15.55 -2.22
C SER A 94 -12.07 -16.86 -2.48
N GLY A 95 -11.33 -17.38 -1.50
CA GLY A 95 -10.63 -18.65 -1.60
C GLY A 95 -9.15 -18.54 -1.95
N TYR A 96 -8.60 -17.35 -1.94
CA TYR A 96 -7.18 -17.11 -2.26
C TYR A 96 -6.41 -16.73 -1.00
N GLU A 97 -5.10 -16.78 -1.08
CA GLU A 97 -4.24 -16.39 0.04
C GLU A 97 -3.31 -15.27 -0.40
N VAL A 98 -3.28 -14.18 0.38
CA VAL A 98 -2.36 -13.06 0.17
C VAL A 98 -1.13 -13.30 1.04
N TYR A 99 0.05 -13.24 0.45
CA TYR A 99 1.28 -13.43 1.23
C TYR A 99 2.22 -12.23 1.18
N LEU A 100 2.00 -11.29 0.29
CA LEU A 100 2.82 -10.08 0.20
C LEU A 100 2.04 -8.96 -0.46
N ILE A 101 2.17 -7.75 0.08
CA ILE A 101 1.61 -6.55 -0.53
C ILE A 101 2.73 -5.52 -0.65
N THR A 102 2.91 -4.97 -1.85
CA THR A 102 3.89 -3.93 -2.10
C THR A 102 3.22 -2.67 -2.62
N HIS A 103 3.80 -1.53 -2.26
CA HIS A 103 3.39 -0.21 -2.72
C HIS A 103 4.59 0.43 -3.40
N GLU A 104 4.54 0.57 -4.72
CA GLU A 104 5.65 1.12 -5.52
C GLU A 104 6.98 0.45 -5.19
N ASN A 105 6.99 -0.89 -5.14
CA ASN A 105 8.14 -1.73 -4.82
C ASN A 105 8.56 -1.74 -3.36
N GLU A 106 7.84 -1.08 -2.48
CA GLU A 106 8.08 -1.15 -1.04
C GLU A 106 7.10 -2.12 -0.40
N ILE A 107 7.59 -2.98 0.49
CA ILE A 107 6.74 -3.95 1.19
C ILE A 107 5.93 -3.23 2.25
N VAL A 108 4.60 -3.26 2.13
CA VAL A 108 3.70 -2.66 3.11
C VAL A 108 3.04 -3.70 4.01
N TRP A 109 3.03 -4.95 3.59
CA TRP A 109 2.47 -6.03 4.38
C TRP A 109 3.08 -7.37 3.93
N ARG A 110 3.36 -8.24 4.88
CA ARG A 110 3.87 -9.58 4.63
C ARG A 110 3.18 -10.54 5.58
N LYS A 111 2.73 -11.67 5.06
CA LYS A 111 2.15 -12.70 5.89
C LYS A 111 3.25 -13.35 6.73
N GLU A 112 3.06 -13.37 8.03
CA GLU A 112 3.96 -14.07 8.93
C GLU A 112 3.59 -15.56 8.96
N LYS A 113 4.61 -16.40 8.95
CA LYS A 113 4.39 -17.85 9.09
C LYS A 113 4.12 -18.22 10.53
#